data_bc8eb12ca5efd9b6a723025307863106
#
_entry.id   bc8eb12ca5efd9b6a723025307863106
#
_cell.length_a   1.000
_cell.length_b   1.000
_cell.length_c   1.000
_cell.angle_alpha   90.00
_cell.angle_beta   90.00
_cell.angle_gamma   90.00
#
_symmetry.space_group_name_H-M   'P 1'
#
loop_
_entity.id
_entity.type
_entity.pdbx_description
1 polymer ?
#
loop_
_entity_poly.entity_id
_entity_poly.type
_entity_poly.pdbx_seq_one_letter_code
_entity_poly.pdbx_strand_id
1 'polypeptide(L)'
;IKEYIEQNSLNLDYKQLMKIAELSNAKRLEDAAFYTTQDIGFNIIKNLPNFSNKKSINILEPSVGVGNFIPLLFFKYRNNEEVILDICDINNESLEILEIILSKIIIPKNFKINLINADFLTYKFDKKYDLIIGNPPFKKIQLNKKLLAEYKSQMINKDTTNIFSFFIEKSLKMTNYLAFITPKSLISAPEFNKTRDLLSGYEVEKIIDFGEKGFKGVKIETIGFIVKTSKADNYIVKVESYITKDIRYYENNYIFSNEFPYWLIYRNDFFDEIASKVVFNVFESFRDRQITKAHTQAKGKYRV
;
A
#
# COMPACT_ATOMS: atom_id res chain seq x y z
N ILE A 1 18.29 4.63 -21.52
CA ILE A 1 18.33 4.78 -20.05
C ILE A 1 19.20 3.72 -19.43
N LYS A 2 19.03 2.44 -19.75
CA LYS A 2 19.87 1.34 -19.22
C LYS A 2 21.35 1.65 -19.42
N GLU A 3 21.76 1.93 -20.63
CA GLU A 3 23.15 2.27 -20.97
C GLU A 3 23.68 3.47 -20.19
N TYR A 4 22.86 4.52 -20.01
CA TYR A 4 23.23 5.68 -19.23
C TYR A 4 23.45 5.33 -17.74
N ILE A 5 22.57 4.54 -17.14
CA ILE A 5 22.69 4.08 -15.75
C ILE A 5 23.88 3.13 -15.61
N GLU A 6 24.12 2.25 -16.59
CA GLU A 6 25.23 1.29 -16.61
C GLU A 6 26.57 2.00 -16.66
N GLN A 7 26.72 2.98 -17.54
CA GLN A 7 27.95 3.76 -17.68
C GLN A 7 28.18 4.65 -16.45
N ASN A 8 27.12 5.23 -15.90
CA ASN A 8 27.17 6.16 -14.76
C ASN A 8 28.37 7.13 -14.81
N SER A 9 28.62 7.73 -15.98
CA SER A 9 29.77 8.59 -16.23
C SER A 9 29.85 9.82 -15.30
N LEU A 10 28.72 10.21 -14.69
CA LEU A 10 28.64 11.32 -13.73
C LEU A 10 28.84 10.87 -12.28
N ASN A 11 29.17 9.60 -12.02
CA ASN A 11 29.33 9.02 -10.68
C ASN A 11 28.14 9.32 -9.76
N LEU A 12 26.92 9.17 -10.30
CA LEU A 12 25.70 9.40 -9.55
C LEU A 12 25.52 8.35 -8.46
N ASP A 13 25.00 8.80 -7.31
CA ASP A 13 24.69 7.89 -6.21
C ASP A 13 23.41 7.08 -6.49
N TYR A 14 23.16 6.08 -5.66
CA TYR A 14 21.99 5.19 -5.78
C TYR A 14 20.66 5.96 -5.88
N LYS A 15 20.48 7.02 -5.07
CA LYS A 15 19.25 7.83 -5.04
C LYS A 15 19.04 8.58 -6.35
N GLN A 16 20.12 9.09 -6.91
CA GLN A 16 20.11 9.81 -8.18
C GLN A 16 19.79 8.85 -9.33
N LEU A 17 20.41 7.65 -9.35
CA LEU A 17 20.14 6.63 -10.35
C LEU A 17 18.68 6.15 -10.30
N MET A 18 18.16 5.88 -9.10
CA MET A 18 16.75 5.54 -8.92
C MET A 18 15.83 6.67 -9.41
N LYS A 19 16.19 7.92 -9.14
CA LYS A 19 15.38 9.07 -9.57
C LYS A 19 15.36 9.22 -11.08
N ILE A 20 16.47 8.94 -11.76
CA ILE A 20 16.53 8.90 -13.22
C ILE A 20 15.65 7.77 -13.77
N ALA A 21 15.76 6.57 -13.21
CA ALA A 21 14.92 5.44 -13.59
C ALA A 21 13.42 5.75 -13.40
N GLU A 22 13.05 6.38 -12.28
CA GLU A 22 11.67 6.82 -12.00
C GLU A 22 11.16 7.82 -13.04
N LEU A 23 11.97 8.84 -13.37
CA LEU A 23 11.58 9.92 -14.30
C LEU A 23 11.53 9.43 -15.75
N SER A 24 12.30 8.42 -16.11
CA SER A 24 12.35 7.86 -17.45
C SER A 24 11.23 6.88 -17.78
N ASN A 25 10.45 6.45 -16.78
CA ASN A 25 9.30 5.58 -17.02
C ASN A 25 8.17 6.36 -17.71
N ALA A 26 8.12 6.30 -19.04
CA ALA A 26 7.12 7.00 -19.85
C ALA A 26 5.67 6.54 -19.54
N LYS A 27 5.49 5.30 -19.07
CA LYS A 27 4.18 4.73 -18.72
C LYS A 27 3.76 5.00 -17.27
N ARG A 28 4.53 5.79 -16.53
CA ARG A 28 4.29 6.06 -15.11
C ARG A 28 2.84 6.44 -14.78
N LEU A 29 2.24 7.33 -15.57
CA LEU A 29 0.86 7.77 -15.36
C LEU A 29 -0.16 6.71 -15.78
N GLU A 30 0.08 5.99 -16.84
CA GLU A 30 -0.80 4.92 -17.34
C GLU A 30 -0.86 3.74 -16.38
N ASP A 31 0.29 3.40 -15.78
CA ASP A 31 0.40 2.29 -14.83
C ASP A 31 0.09 2.70 -13.39
N ALA A 32 -0.26 3.98 -13.15
CA ALA A 32 -0.42 4.55 -11.81
C ALA A 32 0.74 4.18 -10.88
N ALA A 33 1.96 4.20 -11.45
CA ALA A 33 3.20 3.90 -10.74
C ALA A 33 3.63 5.12 -9.94
N PHE A 34 3.20 5.18 -8.69
CA PHE A 34 3.56 6.24 -7.75
C PHE A 34 4.75 5.77 -6.91
N TYR A 35 5.88 6.43 -7.08
CA TYR A 35 7.10 6.03 -6.39
C TYR A 35 7.15 6.59 -4.98
N THR A 36 7.40 5.70 -4.03
CA THR A 36 7.53 6.04 -2.61
C THR A 36 8.72 6.94 -2.37
N THR A 37 8.49 8.12 -1.76
CA THR A 37 9.60 8.97 -1.33
C THR A 37 10.36 8.31 -0.17
N GLN A 38 11.64 8.68 0.01
CA GLN A 38 12.43 8.09 1.10
C GLN A 38 11.85 8.38 2.49
N ASP A 39 11.30 9.59 2.70
CA ASP A 39 10.70 9.95 3.98
C ASP A 39 9.47 9.09 4.31
N ILE A 40 8.64 8.82 3.32
CA ILE A 40 7.47 7.94 3.45
C ILE A 40 7.92 6.50 3.71
N GLY A 41 8.87 6.01 2.88
CA GLY A 41 9.45 4.68 3.06
C GLY A 41 10.07 4.50 4.45
N PHE A 42 10.85 5.48 4.92
CA PHE A 42 11.44 5.46 6.25
C PHE A 42 10.38 5.41 7.36
N ASN A 43 9.27 6.15 7.21
CA ASN A 43 8.17 6.12 8.18
C ASN A 43 7.48 4.76 8.28
N ILE A 44 7.42 3.99 7.20
CA ILE A 44 6.97 2.58 7.26
C ILE A 44 8.04 1.72 7.91
N ILE A 45 9.28 1.75 7.41
CA ILE A 45 10.38 0.87 7.81
C ILE A 45 10.72 0.98 9.30
N LYS A 46 10.74 2.19 9.89
CA LYS A 46 11.03 2.38 11.32
C LYS A 46 10.05 1.62 12.23
N ASN A 47 8.87 1.33 11.74
CA ASN A 47 7.79 0.70 12.51
C ASN A 47 7.65 -0.81 12.26
N LEU A 48 8.45 -1.38 11.35
CA LEU A 48 8.46 -2.82 11.10
C LEU A 48 9.07 -3.60 12.28
N PRO A 49 8.64 -4.86 12.49
CA PRO A 49 9.26 -5.74 13.49
C PRO A 49 10.75 -5.96 13.19
N ASN A 50 11.53 -6.23 14.21
CA ASN A 50 12.99 -6.45 14.06
C ASN A 50 13.36 -7.89 13.71
N PHE A 51 12.48 -8.87 13.96
CA PHE A 51 12.71 -10.31 13.76
C PHE A 51 14.00 -10.83 14.43
N SER A 52 14.39 -10.24 15.56
CA SER A 52 15.66 -10.55 16.26
C SER A 52 15.77 -12.00 16.74
N ASN A 53 14.64 -12.70 16.84
CA ASN A 53 14.57 -14.11 17.24
C ASN A 53 14.62 -15.09 16.05
N LYS A 54 14.79 -14.60 14.81
CA LYS A 54 14.87 -15.41 13.60
C LYS A 54 16.27 -15.41 13.01
N LYS A 55 16.78 -16.58 12.67
CA LYS A 55 18.08 -16.72 11.97
C LYS A 55 17.96 -16.24 10.52
N SER A 56 16.91 -16.63 9.83
CA SER A 56 16.65 -16.19 8.46
C SER A 56 15.26 -15.58 8.36
N ILE A 57 15.15 -14.48 7.63
CA ILE A 57 13.88 -13.80 7.35
C ILE A 57 13.62 -13.73 5.85
N ASN A 58 12.40 -14.04 5.46
CA ASN A 58 11.93 -13.96 4.08
C ASN A 58 11.07 -12.71 3.90
N ILE A 59 11.48 -11.83 3.00
CA ILE A 59 10.78 -10.58 2.68
C ILE A 59 10.38 -10.61 1.21
N LEU A 60 9.18 -10.14 0.90
CA LEU A 60 8.73 -9.93 -0.47
C LEU A 60 8.32 -8.47 -0.69
N GLU A 61 8.80 -7.89 -1.77
CA GLU A 61 8.30 -6.64 -2.34
C GLU A 61 7.57 -6.97 -3.66
N PRO A 62 6.22 -6.97 -3.69
CA PRO A 62 5.45 -7.55 -4.80
C PRO A 62 5.23 -6.61 -5.99
N SER A 63 5.71 -5.37 -5.91
CA SER A 63 5.66 -4.34 -6.98
C SER A 63 6.80 -3.37 -6.76
N VAL A 64 8.02 -3.88 -7.03
CA VAL A 64 9.26 -3.20 -6.61
C VAL A 64 9.53 -1.90 -7.35
N GLY A 65 9.10 -1.79 -8.61
CA GLY A 65 9.39 -0.64 -9.46
C GLY A 65 10.88 -0.36 -9.55
N VAL A 66 11.32 0.81 -9.06
CA VAL A 66 12.74 1.19 -9.03
C VAL A 66 13.46 0.82 -7.73
N GLY A 67 12.80 0.13 -6.79
CA GLY A 67 13.42 -0.40 -5.57
C GLY A 67 13.55 0.58 -4.41
N ASN A 68 12.59 1.49 -4.23
CA ASN A 68 12.66 2.55 -3.19
C ASN A 68 12.76 2.03 -1.75
N PHE A 69 12.25 0.84 -1.46
CA PHE A 69 12.35 0.23 -0.13
C PHE A 69 13.67 -0.50 0.11
N ILE A 70 14.37 -0.93 -0.94
CA ILE A 70 15.55 -1.82 -0.82
C ILE A 70 16.64 -1.24 0.10
N PRO A 71 17.15 0.00 -0.08
CA PRO A 71 18.20 0.53 0.80
C PRO A 71 17.70 0.73 2.24
N LEU A 72 16.42 0.99 2.42
CA LEU A 72 15.81 1.12 3.74
C LEU A 72 15.70 -0.24 4.45
N LEU A 73 15.41 -1.31 3.70
CA LEU A 73 15.43 -2.69 4.19
C LEU A 73 16.86 -3.13 4.55
N PHE A 74 17.86 -2.78 3.74
CA PHE A 74 19.26 -3.01 4.07
C PHE A 74 19.64 -2.38 5.40
N PHE A 75 19.25 -1.13 5.62
CA PHE A 75 19.52 -0.44 6.88
C PHE A 75 18.78 -1.08 8.06
N LYS A 76 17.49 -1.42 7.89
CA LYS A 76 16.64 -1.99 8.95
C LYS A 76 17.14 -3.33 9.42
N TYR A 77 17.48 -4.22 8.48
CA TYR A 77 17.80 -5.62 8.78
C TYR A 77 19.28 -5.97 8.66
N ARG A 78 20.17 -4.97 8.70
CA ARG A 78 21.63 -5.16 8.61
C ARG A 78 22.25 -6.08 9.67
N ASN A 79 21.58 -6.21 10.82
CA ASN A 79 22.06 -7.00 11.96
C ASN A 79 21.41 -8.39 12.05
N ASN A 80 20.50 -8.76 11.13
CA ASN A 80 19.96 -10.11 11.06
C ASN A 80 21.00 -11.05 10.43
N GLU A 81 20.99 -12.35 10.80
CA GLU A 81 21.95 -13.33 10.28
C GLU A 81 21.80 -13.52 8.77
N GLU A 82 20.57 -13.68 8.29
CA GLU A 82 20.25 -13.84 6.87
C GLU A 82 18.93 -13.16 6.52
N VAL A 83 18.91 -12.50 5.35
CA VAL A 83 17.71 -11.88 4.77
C VAL A 83 17.56 -12.34 3.33
N ILE A 84 16.47 -13.03 3.02
CA ILE A 84 16.11 -13.40 1.67
C ILE A 84 15.06 -12.39 1.19
N LEU A 85 15.45 -11.56 0.24
CA LEU A 85 14.60 -10.51 -0.32
C LEU A 85 14.18 -10.90 -1.74
N ASP A 86 12.93 -11.32 -1.89
CA ASP A 86 12.31 -11.49 -3.19
C ASP A 86 11.72 -10.17 -3.64
N ILE A 87 12.07 -9.72 -4.83
CA ILE A 87 11.52 -8.52 -5.45
C ILE A 87 10.81 -8.91 -6.74
N CYS A 88 9.54 -8.56 -6.83
CA CYS A 88 8.68 -8.93 -7.94
C CYS A 88 8.16 -7.69 -8.65
N ASP A 89 8.15 -7.73 -9.96
CA ASP A 89 7.47 -6.73 -10.80
C ASP A 89 7.00 -7.38 -12.12
N ILE A 90 5.87 -6.90 -12.62
CA ILE A 90 5.35 -7.32 -13.92
C ILE A 90 6.15 -6.70 -15.08
N ASN A 91 6.79 -5.56 -14.82
CA ASN A 91 7.56 -4.82 -15.82
C ASN A 91 9.02 -5.29 -15.84
N ASN A 92 9.37 -6.12 -16.82
CA ASN A 92 10.71 -6.64 -17.01
C ASN A 92 11.76 -5.53 -17.20
N GLU A 93 11.43 -4.45 -17.90
CA GLU A 93 12.36 -3.33 -18.11
C GLU A 93 12.74 -2.63 -16.81
N SER A 94 11.76 -2.48 -15.89
CA SER A 94 12.01 -1.92 -14.55
C SER A 94 12.95 -2.82 -13.76
N LEU A 95 12.78 -4.15 -13.83
CA LEU A 95 13.66 -5.10 -13.14
C LEU A 95 15.07 -5.09 -13.70
N GLU A 96 15.25 -5.05 -15.02
CA GLU A 96 16.58 -4.95 -15.65
C GLU A 96 17.30 -3.65 -15.26
N ILE A 97 16.60 -2.52 -15.22
CA ILE A 97 17.15 -1.24 -14.72
C ILE A 97 17.54 -1.36 -13.24
N LEU A 98 16.68 -1.97 -12.43
CA LEU A 98 16.95 -2.17 -11.01
C LEU A 98 18.17 -3.09 -10.79
N GLU A 99 18.31 -4.14 -11.57
CA GLU A 99 19.48 -5.03 -11.52
C GLU A 99 20.79 -4.27 -11.80
N ILE A 100 20.80 -3.42 -12.84
CA ILE A 100 21.94 -2.53 -13.12
C ILE A 100 22.22 -1.60 -11.93
N ILE A 101 21.20 -0.99 -11.34
CA ILE A 101 21.36 -0.12 -10.18
C ILE A 101 21.92 -0.89 -8.98
N LEU A 102 21.41 -2.10 -8.71
CA LEU A 102 21.88 -2.95 -7.62
C LEU A 102 23.34 -3.38 -7.80
N SER A 103 23.81 -3.57 -9.03
CA SER A 103 25.22 -3.87 -9.32
C SER A 103 26.18 -2.72 -8.98
N LYS A 104 25.66 -1.49 -8.83
CA LYS A 104 26.47 -0.29 -8.51
C LYS A 104 26.56 0.00 -7.00
N ILE A 105 25.90 -0.77 -6.17
CA ILE A 105 25.88 -0.56 -4.72
C ILE A 105 26.42 -1.74 -3.95
N ILE A 106 26.82 -1.48 -2.72
CA ILE A 106 27.25 -2.54 -1.81
C ILE A 106 25.99 -3.17 -1.19
N ILE A 107 25.69 -4.39 -1.59
CA ILE A 107 24.66 -5.20 -0.95
C ILE A 107 25.24 -5.77 0.35
N PRO A 108 24.57 -5.60 1.52
CA PRO A 108 25.04 -6.20 2.76
C PRO A 108 25.16 -7.72 2.64
N LYS A 109 26.24 -8.29 3.20
CA LYS A 109 26.59 -9.72 3.04
C LYS A 109 25.51 -10.69 3.50
N ASN A 110 24.67 -10.25 4.42
CA ASN A 110 23.53 -11.04 4.94
C ASN A 110 22.29 -11.01 4.05
N PHE A 111 22.29 -10.23 2.95
CA PHE A 111 21.18 -10.18 2.01
C PHE A 111 21.41 -11.07 0.81
N LYS A 112 20.36 -11.83 0.47
CA LYS A 112 20.21 -12.54 -0.82
C LYS A 112 19.00 -11.97 -1.54
N ILE A 113 19.20 -11.44 -2.75
CA ILE A 113 18.14 -10.78 -3.54
C ILE A 113 17.78 -11.69 -4.71
N ASN A 114 16.49 -11.97 -4.87
CA ASN A 114 15.94 -12.70 -6.00
C ASN A 114 15.01 -11.80 -6.79
N LEU A 115 15.28 -11.66 -8.10
CA LEU A 115 14.42 -10.90 -9.01
C LEU A 115 13.39 -11.86 -9.64
N ILE A 116 12.12 -11.48 -9.60
CA ILE A 116 11.00 -12.27 -10.10
C ILE A 116 10.20 -11.42 -11.09
N ASN A 117 10.36 -11.71 -12.40
CA ASN A 117 9.51 -11.05 -13.40
C ASN A 117 8.20 -11.82 -13.55
N ALA A 118 7.17 -11.33 -12.87
CA ALA A 118 5.86 -11.96 -12.87
C ALA A 118 4.74 -10.99 -12.48
N ASP A 119 3.52 -11.32 -12.87
CA ASP A 119 2.33 -10.71 -12.28
C ASP A 119 2.11 -11.30 -10.89
N PHE A 120 2.31 -10.48 -9.86
CA PHE A 120 2.14 -10.88 -8.46
C PHE A 120 0.78 -11.55 -8.20
N LEU A 121 -0.30 -11.09 -8.83
CA LEU A 121 -1.64 -11.60 -8.55
C LEU A 121 -1.88 -13.02 -9.06
N THR A 122 -1.22 -13.42 -10.16
CA THR A 122 -1.37 -14.76 -10.77
C THR A 122 -0.22 -15.69 -10.45
N TYR A 123 0.97 -15.16 -10.16
CA TYR A 123 2.15 -15.96 -9.86
C TYR A 123 1.99 -16.77 -8.58
N LYS A 124 2.43 -18.02 -8.57
CA LYS A 124 2.41 -18.90 -7.40
C LYS A 124 3.74 -18.83 -6.66
N PHE A 125 3.70 -18.36 -5.44
CA PHE A 125 4.84 -18.37 -4.53
C PHE A 125 4.79 -19.64 -3.67
N ASP A 126 5.88 -20.36 -3.58
CA ASP A 126 5.94 -21.68 -2.89
C ASP A 126 6.29 -21.54 -1.40
N LYS A 127 6.46 -20.32 -0.89
CA LYS A 127 6.84 -20.05 0.50
C LYS A 127 5.95 -19.00 1.16
N LYS A 128 5.91 -19.05 2.49
CA LYS A 128 5.34 -18.00 3.32
C LYS A 128 6.43 -16.98 3.67
N TYR A 129 6.07 -15.71 3.67
CA TYR A 129 6.98 -14.61 3.98
C TYR A 129 6.82 -14.16 5.44
N ASP A 130 7.91 -13.67 6.03
CA ASP A 130 7.85 -13.00 7.33
C ASP A 130 7.29 -11.60 7.21
N LEU A 131 7.61 -10.95 6.10
CA LEU A 131 7.16 -9.60 5.76
C LEU A 131 6.84 -9.51 4.27
N ILE A 132 5.69 -8.96 3.94
CA ILE A 132 5.43 -8.39 2.61
C ILE A 132 5.32 -6.89 2.76
N ILE A 133 6.13 -6.14 2.00
CA ILE A 133 6.17 -4.69 2.05
C ILE A 133 6.09 -4.13 0.64
N GLY A 134 5.40 -3.00 0.46
CA GLY A 134 5.36 -2.38 -0.86
C GLY A 134 4.40 -1.21 -0.97
N ASN A 135 4.35 -0.71 -2.17
CA ASN A 135 3.41 0.30 -2.63
C ASN A 135 2.69 -0.27 -3.87
N PRO A 136 1.63 -1.08 -3.68
CA PRO A 136 0.94 -1.72 -4.80
C PRO A 136 0.34 -0.68 -5.75
N PRO A 137 0.16 -0.98 -7.04
CA PRO A 137 -0.36 -0.04 -8.03
C PRO A 137 -1.81 0.37 -7.73
N PHE A 138 -2.11 1.69 -7.79
CA PHE A 138 -3.45 2.26 -7.53
C PHE A 138 -4.36 2.25 -8.76
N LYS A 139 -4.10 1.34 -9.68
CA LYS A 139 -4.79 1.24 -10.97
C LYS A 139 -6.12 0.50 -10.85
N LYS A 140 -7.14 1.01 -11.54
CA LYS A 140 -8.40 0.29 -11.74
C LYS A 140 -8.36 -0.47 -13.05
N ILE A 141 -8.71 -1.76 -13.02
CA ILE A 141 -8.87 -2.57 -14.23
C ILE A 141 -10.31 -2.42 -14.71
N GLN A 142 -10.50 -1.64 -15.78
CA GLN A 142 -11.84 -1.40 -16.34
C GLN A 142 -12.01 -2.00 -17.73
N LEU A 143 -10.97 -1.98 -18.56
CA LEU A 143 -11.04 -2.36 -19.96
C LEU A 143 -10.77 -3.85 -20.19
N ASN A 144 -9.89 -4.47 -19.41
CA ASN A 144 -9.57 -5.90 -19.53
C ASN A 144 -10.46 -6.75 -18.63
N LYS A 145 -11.68 -7.04 -19.12
CA LYS A 145 -12.68 -7.84 -18.38
C LYS A 145 -12.20 -9.25 -18.05
N LYS A 146 -11.41 -9.88 -18.95
CA LYS A 146 -10.88 -11.23 -18.76
C LYS A 146 -9.89 -11.28 -17.61
N LEU A 147 -8.93 -10.36 -17.60
CA LEU A 147 -7.94 -10.25 -16.51
C LEU A 147 -8.61 -9.90 -15.18
N LEU A 148 -9.58 -8.99 -15.19
CA LEU A 148 -10.34 -8.66 -13.98
C LEU A 148 -11.10 -9.88 -13.44
N ALA A 149 -11.71 -10.67 -14.30
CA ALA A 149 -12.43 -11.88 -13.90
C ALA A 149 -11.47 -12.92 -13.31
N GLU A 150 -10.28 -13.09 -13.91
CA GLU A 150 -9.23 -13.96 -13.40
C GLU A 150 -8.81 -13.55 -11.97
N TYR A 151 -8.48 -12.29 -11.74
CA TYR A 151 -8.13 -11.80 -10.41
C TYR A 151 -9.28 -12.01 -9.42
N LYS A 152 -10.49 -11.58 -9.78
CA LYS A 152 -11.68 -11.71 -8.92
C LYS A 152 -12.04 -13.16 -8.59
N SER A 153 -11.68 -14.12 -9.43
CA SER A 153 -11.96 -15.55 -9.17
C SER A 153 -11.30 -16.05 -7.89
N GLN A 154 -10.17 -15.46 -7.49
CA GLN A 154 -9.38 -15.85 -6.33
C GLN A 154 -9.59 -14.93 -5.11
N MET A 155 -10.41 -13.87 -5.24
CA MET A 155 -10.55 -12.82 -4.24
C MET A 155 -11.94 -12.85 -3.56
N ILE A 156 -11.95 -12.47 -2.28
CA ILE A 156 -13.16 -12.28 -1.47
C ILE A 156 -13.84 -10.98 -1.87
N ASN A 157 -13.07 -9.89 -1.99
CA ASN A 157 -13.62 -8.61 -2.43
C ASN A 157 -13.79 -8.57 -3.95
N LYS A 158 -15.02 -8.79 -4.40
CA LYS A 158 -15.43 -8.72 -5.81
C LYS A 158 -16.06 -7.36 -6.18
N ASP A 159 -16.21 -6.46 -5.23
CA ASP A 159 -16.93 -5.19 -5.42
C ASP A 159 -16.05 -4.08 -5.99
N THR A 160 -14.72 -4.25 -5.85
CA THR A 160 -13.75 -3.32 -6.42
C THR A 160 -13.17 -3.79 -7.76
N THR A 161 -12.63 -2.86 -8.51
CA THR A 161 -11.76 -3.10 -9.69
C THR A 161 -10.34 -2.59 -9.44
N ASN A 162 -10.04 -2.12 -8.24
CA ASN A 162 -8.76 -1.52 -7.89
C ASN A 162 -7.75 -2.58 -7.46
N ILE A 163 -6.61 -2.60 -8.13
CA ILE A 163 -5.58 -3.65 -8.00
C ILE A 163 -5.02 -3.73 -6.57
N PHE A 164 -4.81 -2.61 -5.88
CA PHE A 164 -4.19 -2.65 -4.54
C PHE A 164 -5.00 -3.49 -3.55
N SER A 165 -6.32 -3.52 -3.69
CA SER A 165 -7.19 -4.35 -2.84
C SER A 165 -6.89 -5.85 -3.03
N PHE A 166 -6.64 -6.27 -4.26
CA PHE A 166 -6.26 -7.66 -4.58
C PHE A 166 -4.86 -7.99 -4.05
N PHE A 167 -3.93 -7.04 -4.14
CA PHE A 167 -2.60 -7.17 -3.54
C PHE A 167 -2.68 -7.38 -2.02
N ILE A 168 -3.50 -6.59 -1.32
CA ILE A 168 -3.73 -6.76 0.13
C ILE A 168 -4.22 -8.18 0.41
N GLU A 169 -5.28 -8.61 -0.26
CA GLU A 169 -5.91 -9.90 0.02
C GLU A 169 -4.96 -11.08 -0.25
N LYS A 170 -4.23 -11.06 -1.37
CA LYS A 170 -3.25 -12.10 -1.67
C LYS A 170 -2.12 -12.12 -0.66
N SER A 171 -1.60 -10.96 -0.30
CA SER A 171 -0.48 -10.85 0.65
C SER A 171 -0.84 -11.37 2.04
N LEU A 172 -2.05 -11.08 2.54
CA LEU A 172 -2.50 -11.56 3.85
C LEU A 172 -2.52 -13.09 3.96
N LYS A 173 -2.73 -13.80 2.84
CA LYS A 173 -2.74 -15.27 2.81
C LYS A 173 -1.34 -15.90 2.94
N MET A 174 -0.28 -15.12 2.67
CA MET A 174 1.08 -15.67 2.50
C MET A 174 2.15 -14.95 3.32
N THR A 175 1.79 -14.07 4.25
CA THR A 175 2.74 -13.37 5.09
C THR A 175 2.42 -13.46 6.59
N ASN A 176 3.41 -13.17 7.45
CA ASN A 176 3.21 -12.96 8.88
C ASN A 176 2.98 -11.47 9.20
N TYR A 177 3.62 -10.57 8.44
CA TYR A 177 3.44 -9.13 8.52
C TYR A 177 3.22 -8.53 7.13
N LEU A 178 2.23 -7.68 7.01
CA LEU A 178 1.94 -6.90 5.81
C LEU A 178 2.15 -5.42 6.09
N ALA A 179 2.94 -4.74 5.27
CA ALA A 179 3.18 -3.30 5.37
C ALA A 179 3.01 -2.64 4.00
N PHE A 180 1.87 -2.03 3.76
CA PHE A 180 1.58 -1.39 2.47
C PHE A 180 1.30 0.10 2.60
N ILE A 181 1.60 0.83 1.53
CA ILE A 181 1.10 2.19 1.28
C ILE A 181 -0.04 2.06 0.29
N THR A 182 -1.17 2.70 0.58
CA THR A 182 -2.38 2.62 -0.25
C THR A 182 -3.10 3.97 -0.29
N PRO A 183 -4.02 4.18 -1.24
CA PRO A 183 -4.93 5.33 -1.18
C PRO A 183 -5.72 5.34 0.13
N LYS A 184 -5.87 6.53 0.70
CA LYS A 184 -6.67 6.72 1.93
C LYS A 184 -8.14 6.35 1.75
N SER A 185 -8.64 6.29 0.52
CA SER A 185 -9.97 5.77 0.21
C SER A 185 -10.21 4.34 0.71
N LEU A 186 -9.15 3.55 0.98
CA LEU A 186 -9.27 2.25 1.63
C LEU A 186 -10.09 2.33 2.92
N ILE A 187 -9.94 3.38 3.73
CA ILE A 187 -10.60 3.48 5.04
C ILE A 187 -12.08 3.89 4.95
N SER A 188 -12.56 4.42 3.81
CA SER A 188 -13.89 5.03 3.73
C SER A 188 -14.71 4.64 2.51
N ALA A 189 -14.11 4.29 1.37
CA ALA A 189 -14.89 4.02 0.17
C ALA A 189 -15.64 2.69 0.24
N PRO A 190 -16.93 2.64 -0.18
CA PRO A 190 -17.77 1.43 -0.08
C PRO A 190 -17.21 0.24 -0.86
N GLU A 191 -16.53 0.47 -1.99
CA GLU A 191 -15.92 -0.60 -2.79
C GLU A 191 -14.85 -1.41 -2.02
N PHE A 192 -14.37 -0.91 -0.87
CA PHE A 192 -13.36 -1.57 -0.03
C PHE A 192 -13.90 -2.15 1.28
N ASN A 193 -15.24 -2.20 1.49
CA ASN A 193 -15.82 -2.76 2.71
C ASN A 193 -15.24 -4.15 3.03
N LYS A 194 -15.33 -5.07 2.08
CA LYS A 194 -14.81 -6.44 2.28
C LYS A 194 -13.29 -6.49 2.49
N THR A 195 -12.54 -5.54 1.93
CA THR A 195 -11.09 -5.43 2.17
C THR A 195 -10.81 -4.95 3.59
N ARG A 196 -11.60 -3.99 4.11
CA ARG A 196 -11.53 -3.54 5.49
C ARG A 196 -11.90 -4.64 6.47
N ASP A 197 -13.00 -5.37 6.20
CA ASP A 197 -13.45 -6.51 7.02
C ASP A 197 -12.36 -7.59 7.10
N LEU A 198 -11.70 -7.87 5.97
CA LEU A 198 -10.59 -8.80 5.93
C LEU A 198 -9.39 -8.33 6.75
N LEU A 199 -9.01 -7.05 6.63
CA LEU A 199 -7.90 -6.46 7.38
C LEU A 199 -8.18 -6.41 8.88
N SER A 200 -9.39 -5.98 9.28
CA SER A 200 -9.78 -5.91 10.71
C SER A 200 -9.94 -7.29 11.37
N GLY A 201 -9.99 -8.35 10.58
CA GLY A 201 -9.90 -9.73 11.07
C GLY A 201 -8.50 -10.14 11.54
N TYR A 202 -7.51 -9.26 11.39
CA TYR A 202 -6.13 -9.43 11.83
C TYR A 202 -5.70 -8.27 12.75
N GLU A 203 -4.52 -8.38 13.33
CA GLU A 203 -3.97 -7.37 14.22
C GLU A 203 -3.38 -6.18 13.43
N VAL A 204 -4.17 -5.15 13.19
CA VAL A 204 -3.70 -3.89 12.56
C VAL A 204 -2.93 -3.09 13.61
N GLU A 205 -1.61 -3.29 13.67
CA GLU A 205 -0.76 -2.65 14.69
C GLU A 205 -0.63 -1.15 14.48
N LYS A 206 -0.66 -0.70 13.22
CA LYS A 206 -0.39 0.70 12.90
C LYS A 206 -1.08 1.19 11.65
N ILE A 207 -1.53 2.44 11.72
CA ILE A 207 -1.98 3.24 10.57
C ILE A 207 -1.22 4.56 10.58
N ILE A 208 -0.66 4.96 9.44
CA ILE A 208 0.05 6.24 9.24
C ILE A 208 -0.69 7.01 8.15
N ASP A 209 -1.26 8.14 8.50
CA ASP A 209 -1.89 9.03 7.52
C ASP A 209 -0.85 9.98 6.93
N PHE A 210 -0.52 9.79 5.68
CA PHE A 210 0.40 10.65 4.93
C PHE A 210 -0.29 11.86 4.29
N GLY A 211 -1.63 11.88 4.26
CA GLY A 211 -2.39 12.89 3.53
C GLY A 211 -1.96 12.96 2.07
N GLU A 212 -1.93 14.15 1.49
CA GLU A 212 -1.46 14.39 0.11
C GLU A 212 0.08 14.40 -0.04
N LYS A 213 0.83 14.22 1.03
CA LYS A 213 2.31 14.22 0.99
C LYS A 213 2.91 12.86 0.58
N GLY A 214 2.08 11.84 0.37
CA GLY A 214 2.52 10.51 -0.01
C GLY A 214 3.34 10.46 -1.31
N PHE A 215 2.97 11.28 -2.29
CA PHE A 215 3.61 11.29 -3.59
C PHE A 215 3.83 12.71 -4.11
N LYS A 216 5.05 13.01 -4.53
CA LYS A 216 5.39 14.34 -5.07
C LYS A 216 4.68 14.58 -6.41
N GLY A 217 3.93 15.68 -6.49
CA GLY A 217 3.27 16.12 -7.72
C GLY A 217 1.93 15.41 -8.03
N VAL A 218 1.40 14.63 -7.10
CA VAL A 218 0.09 13.97 -7.26
C VAL A 218 -0.75 14.24 -6.01
N LYS A 219 -1.97 14.75 -6.20
CA LYS A 219 -2.92 15.02 -5.11
C LYS A 219 -3.74 13.79 -4.78
N ILE A 220 -3.08 12.74 -4.29
CA ILE A 220 -3.75 11.54 -3.79
C ILE A 220 -3.44 11.42 -2.31
N GLU A 221 -4.46 11.44 -1.46
CA GLU A 221 -4.29 11.11 -0.05
C GLU A 221 -3.96 9.63 0.11
N THR A 222 -2.95 9.36 0.94
CA THR A 222 -2.46 8.01 1.18
C THR A 222 -2.32 7.70 2.65
N ILE A 223 -2.41 6.42 2.94
CA ILE A 223 -2.10 5.85 4.25
C ILE A 223 -1.06 4.74 4.10
N GLY A 224 -0.25 4.58 5.14
CA GLY A 224 0.51 3.35 5.36
C GLY A 224 -0.13 2.55 6.48
N PHE A 225 -0.08 1.24 6.41
CA PHE A 225 -0.52 0.38 7.50
C PHE A 225 0.42 -0.80 7.70
N ILE A 226 0.46 -1.28 8.94
CA ILE A 226 1.20 -2.49 9.32
C ILE A 226 0.22 -3.43 10.00
N VAL A 227 0.11 -4.64 9.46
CA VAL A 227 -0.78 -5.70 9.92
C VAL A 227 0.04 -6.94 10.23
N LYS A 228 -0.13 -7.49 11.42
CA LYS A 228 0.33 -8.82 11.79
C LYS A 228 -0.79 -9.82 11.54
N THR A 229 -0.54 -10.86 10.77
CA THR A 229 -1.56 -11.83 10.35
C THR A 229 -1.88 -12.87 11.43
N SER A 230 -1.77 -12.48 12.69
CA SER A 230 -2.34 -13.20 13.83
C SER A 230 -3.73 -12.62 14.15
N LYS A 231 -4.59 -13.44 14.73
CA LYS A 231 -5.86 -12.98 15.26
C LYS A 231 -5.67 -12.55 16.71
N ALA A 232 -6.18 -11.38 17.06
CA ALA A 232 -6.25 -10.89 18.42
C ALA A 232 -7.61 -10.21 18.62
N ASP A 233 -8.28 -10.54 19.71
CA ASP A 233 -9.62 -9.97 20.00
C ASP A 233 -9.50 -8.52 20.46
N ASN A 234 -8.52 -8.23 21.31
CA ASN A 234 -8.27 -6.89 21.82
C ASN A 234 -6.80 -6.51 21.65
N TYR A 235 -6.55 -5.44 20.94
CA TYR A 235 -5.21 -4.88 20.73
C TYR A 235 -5.26 -3.38 20.52
N ILE A 236 -4.12 -2.74 20.68
CA ILE A 236 -3.98 -1.30 20.50
C ILE A 236 -3.49 -1.00 19.08
N VAL A 237 -4.22 -0.12 18.40
CA VAL A 237 -3.86 0.42 17.10
C VAL A 237 -3.15 1.75 17.30
N LYS A 238 -1.93 1.87 16.81
CA LYS A 238 -1.24 3.16 16.77
C LYS A 238 -1.63 3.91 15.51
N VAL A 239 -2.25 5.07 15.63
CA VAL A 239 -2.54 5.99 14.51
C VAL A 239 -1.58 7.17 14.57
N GLU A 240 -0.86 7.41 13.47
CA GLU A 240 0.11 8.49 13.34
C GLU A 240 -0.27 9.38 12.15
N SER A 241 -0.40 10.68 12.37
CA SER A 241 -0.53 11.66 11.30
C SER A 241 0.85 12.19 10.90
N TYR A 242 1.23 11.93 9.65
CA TYR A 242 2.48 12.50 9.10
C TYR A 242 2.40 14.03 8.90
N ILE A 243 1.18 14.55 8.77
CA ILE A 243 0.92 15.98 8.54
C ILE A 243 1.03 16.77 9.83
N THR A 244 0.24 16.40 10.85
CA THR A 244 0.14 17.12 12.13
C THR A 244 1.16 16.64 13.16
N LYS A 245 1.82 15.51 12.89
CA LYS A 245 2.75 14.82 13.81
C LYS A 245 2.07 14.25 15.06
N ASP A 246 0.75 14.22 15.08
CA ASP A 246 0.00 13.60 16.17
C ASP A 246 0.16 12.09 16.17
N ILE A 247 0.24 11.52 17.37
CA ILE A 247 0.25 10.08 17.59
C ILE A 247 -0.86 9.78 18.60
N ARG A 248 -1.72 8.83 18.25
CA ARG A 248 -2.81 8.36 19.07
C ARG A 248 -2.78 6.85 19.17
N TYR A 249 -3.30 6.34 20.29
CA TYR A 249 -3.42 4.92 20.57
C TYR A 249 -4.88 4.62 20.87
N TYR A 250 -5.46 3.68 20.14
CA TYR A 250 -6.86 3.30 20.27
C TYR A 250 -7.00 1.80 20.44
N GLU A 251 -8.01 1.37 21.17
CA GLU A 251 -8.47 -0.01 21.06
C GLU A 251 -9.00 -0.28 19.67
N ASN A 252 -8.74 -1.47 19.16
CA ASN A 252 -9.12 -1.84 17.78
C ASN A 252 -10.63 -1.72 17.52
N ASN A 253 -11.47 -2.11 18.47
CA ASN A 253 -12.93 -2.01 18.38
C ASN A 253 -13.42 -0.55 18.32
N TYR A 254 -12.63 0.42 18.81
CA TYR A 254 -12.98 1.84 18.74
C TYR A 254 -12.82 2.40 17.32
N ILE A 255 -11.82 1.95 16.57
CA ILE A 255 -11.58 2.38 15.16
C ILE A 255 -12.39 1.54 14.18
N PHE A 256 -12.44 0.21 14.41
CA PHE A 256 -13.04 -0.78 13.50
C PHE A 256 -14.44 -1.20 13.96
N SER A 257 -15.15 -0.29 14.62
CA SER A 257 -16.51 -0.52 15.12
C SER A 257 -17.46 -0.91 13.98
N ASN A 258 -18.29 -1.93 14.23
CA ASN A 258 -19.34 -2.34 13.28
C ASN A 258 -20.49 -1.34 13.19
N GLU A 259 -20.53 -0.32 14.05
CA GLU A 259 -21.51 0.77 14.00
C GLU A 259 -21.32 1.65 12.76
N PHE A 260 -20.10 1.72 12.25
CA PHE A 260 -19.73 2.53 11.11
C PHE A 260 -19.22 1.68 9.95
N PRO A 261 -19.61 1.96 8.70
CA PRO A 261 -19.14 1.21 7.53
C PRO A 261 -17.70 1.56 7.11
N TYR A 262 -16.99 2.37 7.90
CA TYR A 262 -15.61 2.83 7.62
C TYR A 262 -14.78 2.91 8.88
N TRP A 263 -13.46 2.95 8.73
CA TRP A 263 -12.54 3.12 9.82
C TRP A 263 -12.43 4.59 10.24
N LEU A 264 -12.70 4.88 11.50
CA LEU A 264 -12.68 6.24 12.06
C LEU A 264 -11.34 6.50 12.77
N ILE A 265 -10.27 6.62 12.00
CA ILE A 265 -8.89 6.77 12.52
C ILE A 265 -8.64 8.07 13.31
N TYR A 266 -9.54 9.04 13.26
CA TYR A 266 -9.50 10.29 14.02
C TYR A 266 -10.70 10.48 14.95
N ARG A 267 -11.39 9.40 15.29
CA ARG A 267 -12.46 9.39 16.27
C ARG A 267 -11.96 10.00 17.60
N ASN A 268 -12.83 10.75 18.28
CA ASN A 268 -12.55 11.42 19.55
C ASN A 268 -13.82 11.59 20.38
N ASP A 269 -13.66 12.00 21.64
CA ASP A 269 -14.77 12.14 22.59
C ASP A 269 -15.88 13.10 22.12
N PHE A 270 -15.50 14.18 21.42
CA PHE A 270 -16.47 15.11 20.84
C PHE A 270 -17.32 14.46 19.73
N PHE A 271 -16.68 13.65 18.86
CA PHE A 271 -17.41 12.85 17.89
C PHE A 271 -18.37 11.87 18.60
N ASP A 272 -17.90 11.20 19.65
CA ASP A 272 -18.71 10.21 20.37
C ASP A 272 -19.88 10.87 21.10
N GLU A 273 -19.68 12.05 21.68
CA GLU A 273 -20.75 12.84 22.29
C GLU A 273 -21.85 13.17 21.26
N ILE A 274 -21.47 13.59 20.06
CA ILE A 274 -22.44 13.87 19.00
C ILE A 274 -23.11 12.57 18.51
N ALA A 275 -22.29 11.53 18.25
CA ALA A 275 -22.78 10.26 17.75
C ALA A 275 -23.80 9.61 18.69
N SER A 276 -23.65 9.78 20.01
CA SER A 276 -24.61 9.28 20.99
C SER A 276 -25.99 9.98 20.96
N LYS A 277 -26.06 11.16 20.32
CA LYS A 277 -27.29 11.97 20.21
C LYS A 277 -28.02 11.78 18.88
N VAL A 278 -27.46 11.02 17.95
CA VAL A 278 -28.02 10.76 16.61
C VAL A 278 -28.32 9.29 16.41
N VAL A 279 -29.30 9.00 15.58
CA VAL A 279 -29.59 7.62 15.16
C VAL A 279 -29.03 7.44 13.76
N PHE A 280 -28.12 6.47 13.63
CA PHE A 280 -27.53 6.14 12.34
C PHE A 280 -28.43 5.21 11.53
N ASN A 281 -28.21 5.18 10.22
CA ASN A 281 -28.92 4.29 9.27
C ASN A 281 -30.45 4.48 9.23
N VAL A 282 -30.96 5.67 9.58
CA VAL A 282 -32.39 6.01 9.49
C VAL A 282 -32.82 6.21 8.05
N PHE A 283 -31.91 6.68 7.18
CA PHE A 283 -32.17 6.94 5.77
C PHE A 283 -31.19 6.18 4.91
N GLU A 284 -31.69 5.56 3.84
CA GLU A 284 -30.85 5.08 2.76
C GLU A 284 -30.54 6.22 1.80
N SER A 285 -29.27 6.51 1.57
CA SER A 285 -28.83 7.45 0.54
C SER A 285 -28.53 6.72 -0.75
N PHE A 286 -29.08 7.18 -1.85
CA PHE A 286 -28.73 6.69 -3.18
C PHE A 286 -28.32 7.84 -4.09
N ARG A 287 -27.44 7.53 -5.03
CA ARG A 287 -27.03 8.47 -6.05
C ARG A 287 -27.88 8.25 -7.30
N ASP A 288 -28.77 9.19 -7.58
CA ASP A 288 -29.49 9.17 -8.85
C ASP A 288 -28.55 9.54 -10.00
N ARG A 289 -28.37 8.61 -10.90
CA ARG A 289 -27.54 8.82 -12.11
C ARG A 289 -28.30 9.52 -13.23
N GLN A 290 -29.61 9.67 -13.12
CA GLN A 290 -30.46 10.34 -14.12
C GLN A 290 -30.47 11.86 -13.92
N ILE A 291 -30.17 12.35 -12.70
CA ILE A 291 -30.04 13.78 -12.42
C ILE A 291 -28.61 14.21 -12.71
N THR A 292 -28.40 14.87 -13.82
CA THR A 292 -27.10 15.41 -14.25
C THR A 292 -27.01 16.91 -13.97
N LYS A 293 -25.80 17.49 -14.09
CA LYS A 293 -25.64 18.95 -14.03
C LYS A 293 -26.55 19.73 -14.95
N ALA A 294 -26.92 19.17 -16.12
CA ALA A 294 -27.85 19.79 -17.03
C ALA A 294 -29.26 19.93 -16.45
N HIS A 295 -29.66 19.07 -15.52
CA HIS A 295 -30.96 19.13 -14.84
C HIS A 295 -30.95 20.09 -13.66
N THR A 296 -29.82 20.39 -13.06
CA THR A 296 -29.68 21.20 -11.85
C THR A 296 -29.13 22.61 -12.09
N GLN A 297 -28.83 22.98 -13.35
CA GLN A 297 -28.40 24.34 -13.71
C GLN A 297 -29.58 25.34 -13.69
N ALA A 298 -29.27 26.64 -13.63
CA ALA A 298 -30.26 27.72 -13.55
C ALA A 298 -31.38 27.67 -14.66
N LYS A 299 -31.08 27.04 -15.80
CA LYS A 299 -32.04 26.77 -16.89
C LYS A 299 -32.51 25.31 -16.93
N GLY A 300 -32.14 24.50 -15.98
CA GLY A 300 -32.49 23.10 -15.91
C GLY A 300 -33.90 22.89 -15.30
N LYS A 301 -34.37 21.63 -15.34
CA LYS A 301 -35.65 21.22 -14.79
C LYS A 301 -35.78 21.43 -13.28
N TYR A 302 -34.64 21.36 -12.57
CA TYR A 302 -34.55 21.52 -11.12
C TYR A 302 -33.62 22.69 -10.78
N ARG A 303 -34.00 23.49 -9.79
CA ARG A 303 -33.14 24.54 -9.21
C ARG A 303 -32.39 23.96 -8.03
N VAL A 304 -31.11 24.27 -7.95
CA VAL A 304 -30.28 24.00 -6.78
C VAL A 304 -30.08 25.28 -6.01
#